data_1b0aebec18986f5f30d11cb9b552f312
#
_entry.id   1b0aebec18986f5f30d11cb9b552f312
#
_cell.length_a   1.000
_cell.length_b   1.000
_cell.length_c   1.000
_cell.angle_alpha   90.00
_cell.angle_beta   90.00
_cell.angle_gamma   90.00
#
_symmetry.space_group_name_H-M   'P 1'
#
loop_
_entity.id
_entity.type
_entity.pdbx_description
1 polymer ?
#
loop_
_entity_poly.entity_id
_entity_poly.type
_entity_poly.pdbx_seq_one_letter_code
_entity_poly.pdbx_strand_id
1 'polypeptide(L)'
;VRELWHAAMAQFGQAKGVSVSDKTPDDIFKLAKDENIEYVDVRFCDLPGTMQHFTIPIYVFDEAVFEEGLAFDGSSIRGFQSIHESDMLLLPDPETATIDPFRAAKTLIVNFSVHDPFTLELYSRDPRNVARKAENYLVSTGIADAAYFGPEAEFYIFDSVSFDSKTNQSFYKVDATSGWWNTGAATETDGSPNLGHKVRPKGGYFPVAPSDHYVDLRDVMLTHLTNAGFDLEKGHHEVGSGGQAEINYKFNTLLHAADDHQMYKYIVKQTAWQAGKSVTFMPKPLFGDNGSGMHCHQSLWKDGVPLMYEQAGYAG
;
A
#
# COMPACT_ATOMS: atom_id res chain seq x y z
N VAL A 1 1.23 -9.90 28.86
CA VAL A 1 0.85 -8.83 27.90
C VAL A 1 1.46 -7.50 28.36
N ARG A 2 1.27 -7.11 29.64
CA ARG A 2 1.80 -5.85 30.19
C ARG A 2 3.33 -5.78 30.19
N GLU A 3 4.01 -6.88 30.55
CA GLU A 3 5.48 -6.96 30.53
C GLU A 3 6.05 -6.96 29.10
N LEU A 4 5.37 -7.61 28.17
CA LEU A 4 5.76 -7.59 26.74
C LEU A 4 5.56 -6.21 26.13
N TRP A 5 4.53 -5.47 26.58
CA TRP A 5 4.29 -4.11 26.13
C TRP A 5 5.33 -3.12 26.69
N HIS A 6 5.69 -3.25 27.99
CA HIS A 6 6.76 -2.46 28.59
C HIS A 6 8.15 -2.77 27.98
N ALA A 7 8.41 -4.03 27.63
CA ALA A 7 9.62 -4.41 26.92
C ALA A 7 9.65 -3.83 25.49
N ALA A 8 8.50 -3.83 24.80
CA ALA A 8 8.37 -3.17 23.51
C ALA A 8 8.57 -1.66 23.64
N MET A 9 7.92 -0.99 24.60
CA MET A 9 8.09 0.46 24.78
C MET A 9 9.47 0.87 25.31
N ALA A 10 10.12 0.05 26.12
CA ALA A 10 11.54 0.27 26.48
C ALA A 10 12.49 0.11 25.29
N GLN A 11 12.13 -0.74 24.31
CA GLN A 11 12.79 -0.81 23.01
C GLN A 11 12.46 0.38 22.11
N PHE A 12 11.26 0.96 22.22
CA PHE A 12 10.87 2.18 21.50
C PHE A 12 11.64 3.43 21.99
N GLY A 13 11.98 3.51 23.27
CA GLY A 13 12.85 4.58 23.81
C GLY A 13 14.32 4.49 23.32
N GLN A 14 14.70 3.39 22.69
CA GLN A 14 15.93 3.18 21.94
C GLN A 14 15.69 2.89 20.45
N ALA A 15 14.46 3.07 19.96
CA ALA A 15 14.22 3.05 18.55
C ALA A 15 15.18 4.06 17.92
N LYS A 16 16.24 3.55 17.30
CA LYS A 16 16.89 4.27 16.23
C LYS A 16 15.75 4.83 15.43
N GLY A 17 15.67 6.16 15.35
CA GLY A 17 14.61 6.81 14.60
C GLY A 17 14.38 6.00 13.33
N VAL A 18 13.12 5.80 12.97
CA VAL A 18 12.76 5.20 11.69
C VAL A 18 13.75 5.83 10.72
N SER A 19 14.61 5.01 10.12
CA SER A 19 15.59 5.49 9.17
C SER A 19 14.80 6.05 8.02
N VAL A 20 14.46 7.33 8.10
CA VAL A 20 14.19 8.13 6.91
C VAL A 20 15.43 7.90 6.07
N SER A 21 15.29 7.21 4.96
CA SER A 21 16.44 6.99 4.10
C SER A 21 16.70 8.34 3.46
N ASP A 22 17.70 9.08 3.94
CA ASP A 22 18.17 10.33 3.35
C ASP A 22 18.80 10.06 1.96
N LYS A 23 18.05 9.34 1.09
CA LYS A 23 18.50 9.06 -0.27
C LYS A 23 18.54 10.36 -1.06
N THR A 24 19.68 10.61 -1.63
CA THR A 24 19.93 11.73 -2.52
C THR A 24 19.72 11.30 -4.00
N PRO A 25 19.60 12.25 -4.95
CA PRO A 25 19.63 11.91 -6.38
C PRO A 25 20.85 11.06 -6.78
N ASP A 26 22.03 11.35 -6.21
CA ASP A 26 23.27 10.58 -6.47
C ASP A 26 23.13 9.11 -6.04
N ASP A 27 22.48 8.86 -4.90
CA ASP A 27 22.22 7.49 -4.43
C ASP A 27 21.33 6.73 -5.40
N ILE A 28 20.37 7.40 -6.02
CA ILE A 28 19.46 6.80 -7.02
C ILE A 28 20.21 6.52 -8.31
N PHE A 29 21.04 7.44 -8.79
CA PHE A 29 21.87 7.22 -9.98
C PHE A 29 22.86 6.07 -9.77
N LYS A 30 23.45 5.99 -8.58
CA LYS A 30 24.31 4.87 -8.21
C LYS A 30 23.54 3.56 -8.18
N LEU A 31 22.38 3.51 -7.52
CA LEU A 31 21.50 2.33 -7.49
C LEU A 31 21.13 1.88 -8.90
N ALA A 32 20.72 2.83 -9.76
CA ALA A 32 20.34 2.53 -11.13
C ALA A 32 21.47 1.91 -11.93
N LYS A 33 22.70 2.39 -11.74
CA LYS A 33 23.89 1.85 -12.36
C LYS A 33 24.28 0.47 -11.83
N ASP A 34 24.33 0.31 -10.52
CA ASP A 34 24.75 -0.92 -9.84
C ASP A 34 23.80 -2.08 -10.17
N GLU A 35 22.51 -1.79 -10.27
CA GLU A 35 21.46 -2.75 -10.56
C GLU A 35 21.16 -2.91 -12.06
N ASN A 36 21.81 -2.14 -12.93
CA ASN A 36 21.54 -2.11 -14.37
C ASN A 36 20.07 -1.84 -14.68
N ILE A 37 19.52 -0.79 -14.08
CA ILE A 37 18.14 -0.34 -14.33
C ILE A 37 18.02 0.12 -15.79
N GLU A 38 16.93 -0.30 -16.44
CA GLU A 38 16.62 0.06 -17.83
C GLU A 38 15.57 1.16 -17.93
N TYR A 39 14.64 1.19 -16.98
CA TYR A 39 13.50 2.11 -16.98
C TYR A 39 13.23 2.69 -15.59
N VAL A 40 12.65 3.88 -15.57
CA VAL A 40 12.05 4.46 -14.35
C VAL A 40 10.55 4.52 -14.54
N ASP A 41 9.83 3.97 -13.58
CA ASP A 41 8.38 4.04 -13.45
C ASP A 41 8.03 5.24 -12.60
N VAL A 42 7.62 6.32 -13.28
CA VAL A 42 7.20 7.59 -12.67
C VAL A 42 5.82 7.38 -12.07
N ARG A 43 5.68 7.49 -10.76
CA ARG A 43 4.40 7.28 -10.07
C ARG A 43 3.93 8.52 -9.34
N PHE A 44 2.65 8.77 -9.40
CA PHE A 44 1.97 9.79 -8.62
C PHE A 44 0.52 9.37 -8.34
N CYS A 45 -0.13 9.99 -7.37
CA CYS A 45 -1.47 9.62 -6.96
C CYS A 45 -2.49 10.66 -7.47
N ASP A 46 -3.62 10.21 -8.02
CA ASP A 46 -4.72 11.10 -8.36
C ASP A 46 -5.56 11.46 -7.12
N LEU A 47 -6.48 12.42 -7.24
CA LEU A 47 -7.32 12.86 -6.12
C LEU A 47 -8.18 11.75 -5.50
N PRO A 48 -8.74 10.79 -6.28
CA PRO A 48 -9.43 9.62 -5.72
C PRO A 48 -8.53 8.58 -5.03
N GLY A 49 -7.21 8.71 -5.06
CA GLY A 49 -6.28 7.77 -4.44
C GLY A 49 -5.82 6.63 -5.34
N THR A 50 -5.97 6.75 -6.65
CA THR A 50 -5.45 5.78 -7.62
C THR A 50 -4.04 6.16 -8.04
N MET A 51 -3.10 5.20 -7.98
CA MET A 51 -1.76 5.41 -8.54
C MET A 51 -1.82 5.49 -10.05
N GLN A 52 -1.30 6.58 -10.58
CA GLN A 52 -1.07 6.82 -12.00
C GLN A 52 0.41 6.62 -12.29
N HIS A 53 0.75 6.24 -13.52
CA HIS A 53 2.15 6.09 -13.90
C HIS A 53 2.39 6.27 -15.40
N PHE A 54 3.64 6.55 -15.71
CA PHE A 54 4.24 6.35 -17.03
C PHE A 54 5.70 5.95 -16.87
N THR A 55 6.28 5.39 -17.93
CA THR A 55 7.65 4.87 -17.90
C THR A 55 8.55 5.72 -18.77
N ILE A 56 9.74 6.06 -18.27
CA ILE A 56 10.81 6.68 -19.04
C ILE A 56 12.03 5.76 -19.12
N PRO A 57 12.80 5.77 -20.22
CA PRO A 57 14.10 5.11 -20.26
C PRO A 57 15.07 5.73 -19.25
N ILE A 58 15.97 4.91 -18.69
CA ILE A 58 16.90 5.38 -17.65
C ILE A 58 17.79 6.56 -18.11
N TYR A 59 18.13 6.63 -19.38
CA TYR A 59 18.96 7.72 -19.91
C TYR A 59 18.26 9.08 -19.98
N VAL A 60 16.93 9.12 -19.77
CA VAL A 60 16.14 10.36 -19.65
C VAL A 60 16.08 10.83 -18.17
N PHE A 61 16.34 9.92 -17.23
CA PHE A 61 16.28 10.20 -15.81
C PHE A 61 17.65 10.68 -15.31
N ASP A 62 17.88 11.97 -15.43
CA ASP A 62 19.12 12.67 -15.08
C ASP A 62 18.88 13.76 -14.04
N GLU A 63 19.91 14.57 -13.76
CA GLU A 63 19.84 15.67 -12.78
C GLU A 63 18.77 16.70 -13.15
N ALA A 64 18.52 16.94 -14.45
CA ALA A 64 17.54 17.92 -14.91
C ALA A 64 16.11 17.49 -14.49
N VAL A 65 15.81 16.19 -14.39
CA VAL A 65 14.51 15.71 -13.91
C VAL A 65 14.26 16.11 -12.46
N PHE A 66 15.31 16.20 -11.63
CA PHE A 66 15.18 16.65 -10.24
C PHE A 66 15.04 18.17 -10.11
N GLU A 67 15.58 18.92 -11.07
CA GLU A 67 15.55 20.40 -11.07
C GLU A 67 14.33 20.96 -11.82
N GLU A 68 14.03 20.43 -13.01
CA GLU A 68 13.02 20.93 -13.94
C GLU A 68 11.72 20.13 -13.92
N GLY A 69 11.78 18.87 -13.46
CA GLY A 69 10.65 17.95 -13.44
C GLY A 69 10.29 17.37 -14.80
N LEU A 70 9.22 16.57 -14.83
CA LEU A 70 8.62 15.98 -16.03
C LEU A 70 7.23 16.56 -16.25
N ALA A 71 6.99 17.09 -17.44
CA ALA A 71 5.68 17.67 -17.79
C ALA A 71 4.64 16.57 -18.08
N PHE A 72 3.40 16.81 -17.69
CA PHE A 72 2.26 15.97 -18.02
C PHE A 72 0.96 16.78 -18.13
N ASP A 73 -0.06 16.19 -18.76
CA ASP A 73 -1.39 16.77 -18.89
C ASP A 73 -2.26 16.47 -17.66
N GLY A 74 -2.35 17.43 -16.73
CA GLY A 74 -3.17 17.33 -15.52
C GLY A 74 -4.67 17.30 -15.78
N SER A 75 -5.15 17.71 -16.96
CA SER A 75 -6.57 17.65 -17.30
C SER A 75 -7.05 16.21 -17.57
N SER A 76 -6.13 15.34 -17.91
CA SER A 76 -6.38 13.92 -18.08
C SER A 76 -6.38 13.14 -16.76
N ILE A 77 -5.99 13.77 -15.66
CA ILE A 77 -5.96 13.16 -14.33
C ILE A 77 -7.21 13.53 -13.52
N ARG A 78 -7.88 12.52 -13.01
CA ARG A 78 -9.15 12.68 -12.31
C ARG A 78 -9.04 13.59 -11.09
N GLY A 79 -9.77 14.70 -11.12
CA GLY A 79 -9.84 15.65 -10.01
C GLY A 79 -8.75 16.72 -10.00
N PHE A 80 -7.84 16.73 -11.00
CA PHE A 80 -6.78 17.75 -11.08
C PHE A 80 -7.24 19.01 -11.78
N GLN A 81 -6.87 19.22 -13.03
CA GLN A 81 -7.03 20.50 -13.71
C GLN A 81 -8.10 20.47 -14.82
N SER A 82 -8.45 21.67 -15.28
CA SER A 82 -9.26 21.88 -16.48
C SER A 82 -8.36 21.94 -17.71
N ILE A 83 -8.92 21.67 -18.90
CA ILE A 83 -8.16 21.58 -20.15
C ILE A 83 -7.40 22.88 -20.53
N HIS A 84 -7.86 24.03 -20.09
CA HIS A 84 -7.22 25.32 -20.37
C HIS A 84 -6.06 25.66 -19.39
N GLU A 85 -5.84 24.84 -18.37
CA GLU A 85 -4.78 24.95 -17.37
C GLU A 85 -4.15 23.57 -17.16
N SER A 86 -3.92 22.82 -18.25
CA SER A 86 -3.62 21.40 -18.20
C SER A 86 -2.17 21.07 -17.81
N ASP A 87 -1.24 21.94 -18.12
CA ASP A 87 0.18 21.67 -17.92
C ASP A 87 0.54 21.63 -16.46
N MET A 88 1.20 20.55 -16.05
CA MET A 88 1.68 20.32 -14.70
C MET A 88 3.05 19.67 -14.72
N LEU A 89 3.79 19.76 -13.61
CA LEU A 89 5.10 19.15 -13.44
C LEU A 89 5.09 18.06 -12.37
N LEU A 90 5.94 17.06 -12.57
CA LEU A 90 6.24 15.98 -11.63
C LEU A 90 7.71 16.07 -11.22
N LEU A 91 7.99 16.29 -9.95
CA LEU A 91 9.33 16.25 -9.38
C LEU A 91 9.52 14.97 -8.55
N PRO A 92 10.63 14.22 -8.76
CA PRO A 92 10.86 12.95 -8.08
C PRO A 92 11.17 13.13 -6.60
N ASP A 93 10.73 12.15 -5.82
CA ASP A 93 11.12 12.01 -4.42
C ASP A 93 12.11 10.86 -4.29
N PRO A 94 13.41 11.11 -4.12
CA PRO A 94 14.45 10.08 -4.12
C PRO A 94 14.29 9.07 -2.98
N GLU A 95 13.69 9.45 -1.86
CA GLU A 95 13.50 8.56 -0.70
C GLU A 95 12.58 7.38 -1.03
N THR A 96 11.69 7.54 -2.00
CA THR A 96 10.71 6.54 -2.41
C THR A 96 11.22 5.51 -3.40
N ALA A 97 12.46 5.68 -3.90
CA ALA A 97 13.01 4.84 -4.95
C ALA A 97 13.17 3.38 -4.51
N THR A 98 12.55 2.45 -5.26
CA THR A 98 12.63 1.01 -5.04
C THR A 98 12.63 0.25 -6.37
N ILE A 99 13.26 -0.94 -6.41
CA ILE A 99 13.29 -1.78 -7.61
C ILE A 99 11.97 -2.54 -7.71
N ASP A 100 11.34 -2.51 -8.87
CA ASP A 100 10.10 -3.25 -9.13
C ASP A 100 10.39 -4.75 -9.29
N PRO A 101 9.87 -5.62 -8.40
CA PRO A 101 10.13 -7.05 -8.46
C PRO A 101 9.29 -7.78 -9.53
N PHE A 102 8.35 -7.09 -10.18
CA PHE A 102 7.36 -7.71 -11.07
C PHE A 102 7.59 -7.43 -12.54
N ARG A 103 8.36 -6.41 -12.88
CA ARG A 103 8.61 -6.03 -14.27
C ARG A 103 9.64 -6.95 -14.93
N ALA A 104 9.40 -7.29 -16.21
CA ALA A 104 10.33 -8.12 -16.98
C ALA A 104 11.68 -7.42 -17.22
N ALA A 105 11.65 -6.12 -17.53
CA ALA A 105 12.84 -5.28 -17.59
C ALA A 105 13.11 -4.68 -16.20
N LYS A 106 14.38 -4.52 -15.83
CA LYS A 106 14.75 -3.91 -14.56
C LYS A 106 14.27 -2.47 -14.49
N THR A 107 13.33 -2.23 -13.62
CA THR A 107 12.62 -0.95 -13.49
C THR A 107 12.75 -0.42 -12.08
N LEU A 108 13.06 0.86 -11.97
CA LEU A 108 13.05 1.61 -10.71
C LEU A 108 11.69 2.32 -10.57
N ILE A 109 10.99 2.10 -9.49
CA ILE A 109 9.80 2.85 -9.11
C ILE A 109 10.25 4.07 -8.33
N VAL A 110 9.72 5.24 -8.68
CA VAL A 110 9.92 6.48 -7.92
C VAL A 110 8.58 7.20 -7.82
N ASN A 111 8.21 7.65 -6.62
CA ASN A 111 7.06 8.52 -6.44
C ASN A 111 7.46 9.96 -6.74
N PHE A 112 6.56 10.68 -7.40
CA PHE A 112 6.72 12.07 -7.76
C PHE A 112 5.66 12.92 -7.06
N SER A 113 6.03 14.13 -6.71
CA SER A 113 5.10 15.16 -6.24
C SER A 113 4.67 16.04 -7.40
N VAL A 114 3.42 16.44 -7.39
CA VAL A 114 2.84 17.31 -8.44
C VAL A 114 3.07 18.77 -8.10
N HIS A 115 3.53 19.53 -9.09
CA HIS A 115 3.85 20.95 -8.97
C HIS A 115 3.14 21.80 -10.04
N ASP A 116 2.87 23.04 -9.68
CA ASP A 116 2.47 24.06 -10.63
C ASP A 116 3.65 24.44 -11.55
N PRO A 117 3.48 24.47 -12.88
CA PRO A 117 4.59 24.67 -13.81
C PRO A 117 5.12 26.11 -13.82
N PHE A 118 4.36 27.09 -13.33
CA PHE A 118 4.74 28.50 -13.34
C PHE A 118 5.34 28.96 -12.03
N THR A 119 4.79 28.49 -10.90
CA THR A 119 5.23 28.89 -9.56
C THR A 119 6.21 27.90 -8.94
N LEU A 120 6.26 26.67 -9.46
CA LEU A 120 6.97 25.51 -8.90
C LEU A 120 6.49 25.12 -7.49
N GLU A 121 5.38 25.68 -7.04
CA GLU A 121 4.77 25.31 -5.76
C GLU A 121 4.11 23.95 -5.85
N LEU A 122 4.07 23.22 -4.72
CA LEU A 122 3.38 21.94 -4.61
C LEU A 122 1.88 22.11 -4.91
N TYR A 123 1.36 21.27 -5.79
CA TYR A 123 -0.04 21.30 -6.19
C TYR A 123 -0.99 20.98 -5.04
N SER A 124 -1.99 21.80 -4.86
CA SER A 124 -2.87 21.76 -3.68
C SER A 124 -3.73 20.51 -3.56
N ARG A 125 -4.03 19.84 -4.68
CA ARG A 125 -4.86 18.62 -4.73
C ARG A 125 -4.04 17.33 -4.87
N ASP A 126 -2.71 17.42 -4.90
CA ASP A 126 -1.85 16.25 -4.81
C ASP A 126 -2.01 15.61 -3.41
N PRO A 127 -2.46 14.34 -3.30
CA PRO A 127 -2.62 13.66 -2.01
C PRO A 127 -1.34 13.64 -1.18
N ARG A 128 -0.16 13.49 -1.80
CA ARG A 128 1.13 13.56 -1.09
C ARG A 128 1.34 14.95 -0.49
N ASN A 129 1.01 16.01 -1.22
CA ASN A 129 1.07 17.37 -0.69
C ASN A 129 0.04 17.62 0.42
N VAL A 130 -1.13 16.99 0.37
CA VAL A 130 -2.10 17.06 1.48
C VAL A 130 -1.51 16.46 2.76
N ALA A 131 -0.81 15.32 2.67
CA ALA A 131 -0.11 14.73 3.81
C ALA A 131 0.99 15.67 4.35
N ARG A 132 1.85 16.24 3.48
CA ARG A 132 2.88 17.22 3.88
C ARG A 132 2.29 18.46 4.55
N LYS A 133 1.18 18.98 4.03
CA LYS A 133 0.49 20.11 4.67
C LYS A 133 -0.03 19.76 6.06
N ALA A 134 -0.51 18.54 6.27
CA ALA A 134 -0.97 18.08 7.57
C ALA A 134 0.19 17.97 8.57
N GLU A 135 1.33 17.40 8.17
CA GLU A 135 2.54 17.35 8.99
C GLU A 135 3.05 18.75 9.36
N ASN A 136 3.17 19.63 8.36
CA ASN A 136 3.59 21.02 8.59
C ASN A 136 2.62 21.77 9.51
N TYR A 137 1.33 21.56 9.34
CA TYR A 137 0.32 22.15 10.21
C TYR A 137 0.47 21.67 11.65
N LEU A 138 0.65 20.35 11.87
CA LEU A 138 0.87 19.78 13.20
C LEU A 138 2.05 20.47 13.90
N VAL A 139 3.20 20.54 13.24
CA VAL A 139 4.40 21.22 13.76
C VAL A 139 4.10 22.69 14.08
N SER A 140 3.40 23.41 13.20
CA SER A 140 3.08 24.83 13.38
C SER A 140 2.18 25.09 14.58
N THR A 141 1.37 24.12 15.01
CA THR A 141 0.52 24.24 16.20
C THR A 141 1.30 24.19 17.52
N GLY A 142 2.52 23.65 17.49
CA GLY A 142 3.33 23.38 18.68
C GLY A 142 2.79 22.27 19.58
N ILE A 143 1.73 21.56 19.17
CA ILE A 143 1.15 20.43 19.91
C ILE A 143 2.08 19.22 19.85
N ALA A 144 2.55 18.89 18.66
CA ALA A 144 3.44 17.77 18.41
C ALA A 144 4.44 18.13 17.29
N ASP A 145 5.53 17.38 17.19
CA ASP A 145 6.55 17.51 16.14
C ASP A 145 6.54 16.30 15.18
N ALA A 146 5.91 15.21 15.57
CA ALA A 146 5.74 14.03 14.75
C ALA A 146 4.35 13.40 14.94
N ALA A 147 3.83 12.81 13.85
CA ALA A 147 2.65 11.95 13.85
C ALA A 147 2.98 10.66 13.13
N TYR A 148 2.63 9.53 13.75
CA TYR A 148 2.82 8.20 13.19
C TYR A 148 1.48 7.55 12.86
N PHE A 149 1.46 6.82 11.75
CA PHE A 149 0.30 6.13 11.22
C PHE A 149 0.63 4.68 10.92
N GLY A 150 -0.18 3.75 11.46
CA GLY A 150 -0.08 2.31 11.22
C GLY A 150 -1.37 1.80 10.58
N PRO A 151 -1.45 1.69 9.25
CA PRO A 151 -2.62 1.15 8.58
C PRO A 151 -2.63 -0.38 8.66
N GLU A 152 -3.83 -0.94 8.92
CA GLU A 152 -4.13 -2.37 8.87
C GLU A 152 -5.15 -2.59 7.75
N ALA A 153 -4.66 -2.93 6.56
CA ALA A 153 -5.51 -3.08 5.40
C ALA A 153 -5.85 -4.54 5.13
N GLU A 154 -7.11 -4.90 5.33
CA GLU A 154 -7.64 -6.19 4.95
C GLU A 154 -7.98 -6.25 3.46
N PHE A 155 -7.91 -7.44 2.89
CA PHE A 155 -8.22 -7.67 1.47
C PHE A 155 -8.80 -9.07 1.25
N TYR A 156 -9.52 -9.23 0.13
CA TYR A 156 -10.00 -10.53 -0.32
C TYR A 156 -9.20 -11.03 -1.51
N ILE A 157 -8.97 -12.34 -1.55
CA ILE A 157 -8.32 -13.06 -2.65
C ILE A 157 -9.38 -13.90 -3.36
N PHE A 158 -9.57 -13.65 -4.67
CA PHE A 158 -10.52 -14.39 -5.51
C PHE A 158 -9.81 -15.12 -6.65
N ASP A 159 -10.31 -16.32 -6.98
CA ASP A 159 -9.87 -17.09 -8.14
C ASP A 159 -10.51 -16.56 -9.43
N SER A 160 -11.72 -16.01 -9.34
CA SER A 160 -12.38 -15.36 -10.47
C SER A 160 -13.29 -14.23 -10.03
N VAL A 161 -13.37 -13.22 -10.90
CA VAL A 161 -14.26 -12.06 -10.70
C VAL A 161 -14.93 -11.74 -12.03
N SER A 162 -16.24 -11.64 -12.03
CA SER A 162 -17.00 -11.10 -13.16
C SER A 162 -18.12 -10.20 -12.66
N PHE A 163 -18.37 -9.11 -13.37
CA PHE A 163 -19.46 -8.19 -13.06
C PHE A 163 -19.93 -7.47 -14.32
N ASP A 164 -21.16 -7.05 -14.30
CA ASP A 164 -21.74 -6.24 -15.37
C ASP A 164 -22.81 -5.32 -14.79
N SER A 165 -22.95 -4.14 -15.38
CA SER A 165 -24.00 -3.17 -15.03
C SER A 165 -24.50 -2.50 -16.31
N LYS A 166 -25.56 -3.05 -16.87
CA LYS A 166 -26.24 -2.57 -18.09
C LYS A 166 -27.63 -2.07 -17.75
N THR A 167 -28.27 -1.43 -18.73
CA THR A 167 -29.63 -0.92 -18.56
C THR A 167 -30.69 -1.99 -18.27
N ASN A 168 -30.44 -3.25 -18.69
CA ASN A 168 -31.35 -4.36 -18.56
C ASN A 168 -30.93 -5.43 -17.54
N GLN A 169 -29.72 -5.36 -17.02
CA GLN A 169 -29.22 -6.32 -16.01
C GLN A 169 -28.06 -5.73 -15.22
N SER A 170 -27.89 -6.21 -13.98
CA SER A 170 -26.73 -5.96 -13.17
C SER A 170 -26.39 -7.21 -12.37
N PHE A 171 -25.13 -7.59 -12.32
CA PHE A 171 -24.67 -8.70 -11.50
C PHE A 171 -23.20 -8.54 -11.12
N TYR A 172 -22.80 -9.23 -10.05
CA TYR A 172 -21.43 -9.61 -9.81
C TYR A 172 -21.36 -11.10 -9.47
N LYS A 173 -20.28 -11.73 -9.85
CA LYS A 173 -19.95 -13.10 -9.48
C LYS A 173 -18.46 -13.16 -9.14
N VAL A 174 -18.16 -13.64 -7.95
CA VAL A 174 -16.79 -13.92 -7.50
C VAL A 174 -16.72 -15.35 -7.04
N ASP A 175 -15.54 -15.95 -7.15
CA ASP A 175 -15.29 -17.30 -6.66
C ASP A 175 -13.91 -17.39 -6.00
N ALA A 176 -13.80 -18.27 -5.02
CA ALA A 176 -12.58 -18.51 -4.24
C ALA A 176 -12.53 -19.96 -3.78
N THR A 177 -11.36 -20.58 -3.88
CA THR A 177 -11.13 -21.95 -3.38
C THR A 177 -11.50 -22.08 -1.91
N SER A 178 -11.26 -21.06 -1.07
CA SER A 178 -11.66 -21.04 0.33
C SER A 178 -13.16 -20.77 0.57
N GLY A 179 -13.92 -20.42 -0.48
CA GLY A 179 -15.31 -20.04 -0.37
C GLY A 179 -16.20 -21.17 0.17
N TRP A 180 -16.88 -20.92 1.30
CA TRP A 180 -17.77 -21.88 1.93
C TRP A 180 -18.96 -22.28 1.02
N TRP A 181 -19.36 -21.42 0.09
CA TRP A 181 -20.42 -21.71 -0.89
C TRP A 181 -20.05 -22.84 -1.86
N ASN A 182 -18.78 -23.22 -1.92
CA ASN A 182 -18.28 -24.32 -2.74
C ASN A 182 -18.26 -25.68 -2.02
N THR A 183 -18.76 -25.79 -0.80
CA THR A 183 -18.72 -27.04 -0.01
C THR A 183 -19.44 -28.22 -0.68
N GLY A 184 -20.45 -27.96 -1.51
CA GLY A 184 -21.20 -28.97 -2.28
C GLY A 184 -20.63 -29.25 -3.68
N ALA A 185 -19.59 -28.57 -4.11
CA ALA A 185 -18.98 -28.78 -5.41
C ALA A 185 -18.11 -30.06 -5.42
N ALA A 186 -18.07 -30.76 -6.55
CA ALA A 186 -17.20 -31.94 -6.72
C ALA A 186 -15.73 -31.58 -6.94
N THR A 187 -15.48 -30.37 -7.48
CA THR A 187 -14.14 -29.87 -7.79
C THR A 187 -13.95 -28.47 -7.22
N GLU A 188 -12.70 -28.12 -6.98
CA GLU A 188 -12.26 -26.75 -6.69
C GLU A 188 -12.35 -25.87 -7.93
N THR A 189 -12.07 -24.58 -7.77
CA THR A 189 -12.11 -23.58 -8.85
C THR A 189 -11.10 -23.86 -9.97
N ASP A 190 -10.00 -24.54 -9.66
CA ASP A 190 -8.96 -24.97 -10.61
C ASP A 190 -9.21 -26.34 -11.25
N GLY A 191 -10.33 -26.99 -10.92
CA GLY A 191 -10.72 -28.31 -11.42
C GLY A 191 -10.15 -29.49 -10.62
N SER A 192 -9.36 -29.28 -9.59
CA SER A 192 -8.90 -30.34 -8.68
C SER A 192 -10.06 -30.88 -7.82
N PRO A 193 -9.97 -32.11 -7.23
CA PRO A 193 -11.00 -32.61 -6.34
C PRO A 193 -11.21 -31.71 -5.12
N ASN A 194 -12.48 -31.41 -4.80
CA ASN A 194 -12.82 -30.71 -3.57
C ASN A 194 -12.67 -31.64 -2.36
N LEU A 195 -11.71 -31.35 -1.49
CA LEU A 195 -11.44 -32.16 -0.29
C LEU A 195 -12.17 -31.63 0.96
N GLY A 196 -13.00 -30.60 0.81
CA GLY A 196 -13.88 -30.09 1.86
C GLY A 196 -13.23 -29.27 2.96
N HIS A 197 -11.98 -28.90 2.82
CA HIS A 197 -11.26 -28.03 3.79
C HIS A 197 -11.68 -26.57 3.63
N LYS A 198 -12.93 -26.24 4.02
CA LYS A 198 -13.47 -24.89 3.96
C LYS A 198 -13.68 -24.32 5.35
N VAL A 199 -13.40 -23.03 5.51
CA VAL A 199 -13.81 -22.33 6.71
C VAL A 199 -15.34 -22.13 6.73
N ARG A 200 -15.95 -22.25 7.90
CA ARG A 200 -17.39 -21.93 8.05
C ARG A 200 -17.65 -20.44 7.81
N PRO A 201 -18.87 -20.04 7.47
CA PRO A 201 -19.22 -18.62 7.36
C PRO A 201 -18.75 -17.83 8.57
N LYS A 202 -18.01 -16.74 8.34
CA LYS A 202 -17.41 -15.86 9.37
C LYS A 202 -16.50 -16.57 10.38
N GLY A 203 -15.89 -17.69 9.99
CA GLY A 203 -15.03 -18.50 10.85
C GLY A 203 -13.57 -18.57 10.36
N GLY A 204 -13.14 -17.60 9.55
CA GLY A 204 -11.81 -17.60 8.91
C GLY A 204 -10.68 -16.99 9.73
N TYR A 205 -10.89 -16.59 10.99
CA TYR A 205 -9.82 -15.99 11.78
C TYR A 205 -8.82 -17.05 12.26
N PHE A 206 -7.61 -16.98 11.74
CA PHE A 206 -6.44 -17.82 12.09
C PHE A 206 -6.60 -19.34 11.89
N PRO A 207 -7.24 -19.85 10.82
CA PRO A 207 -7.20 -21.28 10.56
C PRO A 207 -5.77 -21.70 10.18
N VAL A 208 -5.44 -22.96 10.43
CA VAL A 208 -4.22 -23.56 9.89
C VAL A 208 -4.51 -24.26 8.56
N ALA A 209 -3.48 -24.46 7.74
CA ALA A 209 -3.60 -25.32 6.57
C ALA A 209 -4.05 -26.75 6.96
N PRO A 210 -4.87 -27.45 6.16
CA PRO A 210 -5.28 -27.10 4.81
C PRO A 210 -6.50 -26.16 4.69
N SER A 211 -7.12 -25.72 5.80
CA SER A 211 -8.26 -24.80 5.74
C SER A 211 -7.84 -23.38 5.33
N ASP A 212 -6.61 -22.99 5.61
CA ASP A 212 -5.99 -21.79 5.07
C ASP A 212 -5.38 -22.10 3.68
N HIS A 213 -6.14 -21.88 2.64
CA HIS A 213 -5.74 -22.18 1.26
C HIS A 213 -4.70 -21.23 0.68
N TYR A 214 -4.52 -20.04 1.28
CA TYR A 214 -3.69 -18.98 0.71
C TYR A 214 -2.44 -18.65 1.54
N VAL A 215 -2.05 -19.52 2.48
CA VAL A 215 -0.87 -19.30 3.32
C VAL A 215 0.39 -19.10 2.46
N ASP A 216 0.65 -20.00 1.51
CA ASP A 216 1.84 -19.91 0.65
C ASP A 216 1.83 -18.63 -0.22
N LEU A 217 0.65 -18.23 -0.71
CA LEU A 217 0.52 -16.98 -1.48
C LEU A 217 0.81 -15.75 -0.60
N ARG A 218 0.33 -15.74 0.65
CA ARG A 218 0.67 -14.67 1.59
C ARG A 218 2.15 -14.64 1.93
N ASP A 219 2.79 -15.79 2.07
CA ASP A 219 4.23 -15.87 2.33
C ASP A 219 5.05 -15.28 1.16
N VAL A 220 4.60 -15.47 -0.09
CA VAL A 220 5.20 -14.79 -1.25
C VAL A 220 4.96 -13.27 -1.17
N MET A 221 3.76 -12.82 -0.77
CA MET A 221 3.48 -11.39 -0.54
C MET A 221 4.40 -10.81 0.54
N LEU A 222 4.55 -11.49 1.69
CA LEU A 222 5.47 -11.10 2.76
C LEU A 222 6.91 -10.97 2.24
N THR A 223 7.36 -11.91 1.42
CA THR A 223 8.71 -11.89 0.83
C THR A 223 8.90 -10.67 -0.07
N HIS A 224 7.95 -10.37 -0.96
CA HIS A 224 8.04 -9.20 -1.83
C HIS A 224 7.99 -7.88 -1.04
N LEU A 225 7.15 -7.79 -0.02
CA LEU A 225 7.08 -6.63 0.87
C LEU A 225 8.40 -6.43 1.64
N THR A 226 8.97 -7.50 2.20
CA THR A 226 10.28 -7.44 2.87
C THR A 226 11.36 -6.94 1.92
N ASN A 227 11.41 -7.45 0.70
CA ASN A 227 12.38 -7.03 -0.32
C ASN A 227 12.18 -5.57 -0.75
N ALA A 228 10.96 -5.05 -0.66
CA ALA A 228 10.64 -3.64 -0.89
C ALA A 228 10.95 -2.72 0.31
N GLY A 229 11.46 -3.27 1.41
CA GLY A 229 11.89 -2.51 2.58
C GLY A 229 10.87 -2.40 3.71
N PHE A 230 9.74 -3.10 3.62
CA PHE A 230 8.75 -3.10 4.70
C PHE A 230 9.26 -3.83 5.95
N ASP A 231 9.05 -3.23 7.11
CA ASP A 231 9.23 -3.88 8.41
C ASP A 231 7.91 -4.58 8.80
N LEU A 232 7.81 -5.87 8.47
CA LEU A 232 6.60 -6.65 8.62
C LEU A 232 6.43 -7.19 10.03
N GLU A 233 5.17 -7.37 10.45
CA GLU A 233 4.82 -7.95 11.75
C GLU A 233 4.22 -9.35 11.60
N LYS A 234 3.19 -9.52 10.78
CA LYS A 234 2.49 -10.80 10.56
C LYS A 234 1.65 -10.78 9.29
N GLY A 235 1.28 -11.97 8.81
CA GLY A 235 0.27 -12.17 7.78
C GLY A 235 -0.63 -13.33 8.16
N HIS A 236 -1.95 -13.19 8.00
CA HIS A 236 -2.92 -14.19 8.40
C HIS A 236 -4.21 -14.17 7.55
N HIS A 237 -4.97 -15.27 7.67
CA HIS A 237 -6.33 -15.31 7.16
C HIS A 237 -7.25 -14.55 8.12
N GLU A 238 -8.15 -13.74 7.57
CA GLU A 238 -9.12 -12.96 8.29
C GLU A 238 -10.48 -13.65 8.42
N VAL A 239 -11.43 -13.02 9.15
CA VAL A 239 -12.72 -13.60 9.53
C VAL A 239 -13.57 -14.00 8.32
N GLY A 240 -13.49 -13.26 7.22
CA GLY A 240 -14.28 -13.52 6.00
C GLY A 240 -13.92 -14.83 5.36
N SER A 241 -14.92 -15.66 5.08
CA SER A 241 -14.75 -17.04 4.62
C SER A 241 -14.39 -17.18 3.14
N GLY A 242 -14.41 -16.08 2.38
CA GLY A 242 -14.12 -16.08 0.94
C GLY A 242 -12.67 -15.76 0.60
N GLY A 243 -11.70 -16.07 1.48
CA GLY A 243 -10.28 -15.78 1.24
C GLY A 243 -9.84 -14.41 1.70
N GLN A 244 -10.43 -13.89 2.78
CA GLN A 244 -10.00 -12.64 3.39
C GLN A 244 -8.65 -12.83 4.09
N ALA A 245 -7.78 -11.83 3.95
CA ALA A 245 -6.44 -11.83 4.52
C ALA A 245 -6.03 -10.44 4.99
N GLU A 246 -5.04 -10.41 5.87
CA GLU A 246 -4.40 -9.21 6.36
C GLU A 246 -2.89 -9.44 6.45
N ILE A 247 -2.11 -8.41 6.14
CA ILE A 247 -0.66 -8.35 6.37
C ILE A 247 -0.35 -7.06 7.10
N ASN A 248 0.18 -7.18 8.32
CA ASN A 248 0.55 -6.05 9.15
C ASN A 248 2.02 -5.68 8.96
N TYR A 249 2.28 -4.38 8.95
CA TYR A 249 3.60 -3.79 8.92
C TYR A 249 3.68 -2.62 9.87
N LYS A 250 4.89 -2.26 10.30
CA LYS A 250 5.08 -1.21 11.28
C LYS A 250 4.64 0.15 10.75
N PHE A 251 4.25 1.00 11.69
CA PHE A 251 3.88 2.38 11.44
C PHE A 251 5.04 3.22 10.90
N ASN A 252 4.70 4.30 10.23
CA ASN A 252 5.65 5.31 9.73
C ASN A 252 5.08 6.72 9.93
N THR A 253 5.84 7.78 9.60
CA THR A 253 5.31 9.14 9.56
C THR A 253 4.19 9.25 8.51
N LEU A 254 3.37 10.28 8.58
CA LEU A 254 2.15 10.38 7.77
C LEU A 254 2.42 10.21 6.27
N LEU A 255 3.37 10.97 5.71
CA LEU A 255 3.66 10.89 4.27
C LEU A 255 4.24 9.54 3.89
N HIS A 256 5.22 9.04 4.65
CA HIS A 256 5.82 7.73 4.37
C HIS A 256 4.81 6.58 4.52
N ALA A 257 3.95 6.61 5.55
CA ALA A 257 2.90 5.61 5.71
C ALA A 257 1.89 5.62 4.54
N ALA A 258 1.62 6.79 3.97
CA ALA A 258 0.76 6.91 2.79
C ALA A 258 1.42 6.33 1.53
N ASP A 259 2.70 6.61 1.31
CA ASP A 259 3.49 6.04 0.21
C ASP A 259 3.63 4.51 0.37
N ASP A 260 3.97 4.05 1.58
CA ASP A 260 4.04 2.63 1.92
C ASP A 260 2.71 1.92 1.63
N HIS A 261 1.58 2.52 2.00
CA HIS A 261 0.27 1.93 1.76
C HIS A 261 -0.04 1.77 0.26
N GLN A 262 0.34 2.71 -0.58
CA GLN A 262 0.19 2.59 -2.03
C GLN A 262 1.09 1.47 -2.60
N MET A 263 2.34 1.37 -2.14
CA MET A 263 3.27 0.31 -2.52
C MET A 263 2.78 -1.06 -2.03
N TYR A 264 2.29 -1.14 -0.80
CA TYR A 264 1.66 -2.34 -0.24
C TYR A 264 0.54 -2.88 -1.14
N LYS A 265 -0.42 -2.02 -1.51
CA LYS A 265 -1.52 -2.40 -2.42
C LYS A 265 -1.03 -2.89 -3.78
N TYR A 266 0.01 -2.25 -4.31
CA TYR A 266 0.62 -2.65 -5.57
C TYR A 266 1.22 -4.05 -5.46
N ILE A 267 2.08 -4.28 -4.47
CA ILE A 267 2.79 -5.56 -4.27
C ILE A 267 1.79 -6.70 -4.05
N VAL A 268 0.81 -6.51 -3.17
CA VAL A 268 -0.20 -7.55 -2.88
C VAL A 268 -1.01 -7.91 -4.12
N LYS A 269 -1.46 -6.91 -4.89
CA LYS A 269 -2.21 -7.13 -6.15
C LYS A 269 -1.36 -7.81 -7.22
N GLN A 270 -0.11 -7.39 -7.41
CA GLN A 270 0.77 -7.96 -8.41
C GLN A 270 1.17 -9.40 -8.08
N THR A 271 1.44 -9.70 -6.81
CA THR A 271 1.74 -11.07 -6.37
C THR A 271 0.56 -11.99 -6.65
N ALA A 272 -0.66 -11.56 -6.31
CA ALA A 272 -1.86 -12.35 -6.59
C ALA A 272 -2.08 -12.53 -8.10
N TRP A 273 -1.90 -11.48 -8.90
CA TRP A 273 -2.04 -11.54 -10.35
C TRP A 273 -1.06 -12.53 -10.99
N GLN A 274 0.20 -12.56 -10.56
CA GLN A 274 1.17 -13.56 -11.01
C GLN A 274 0.78 -14.98 -10.66
N ALA A 275 0.05 -15.18 -9.56
CA ALA A 275 -0.51 -16.46 -9.14
C ALA A 275 -1.87 -16.79 -9.80
N GLY A 276 -2.30 -16.00 -10.80
CA GLY A 276 -3.58 -16.20 -11.50
C GLY A 276 -4.81 -15.87 -10.63
N LYS A 277 -4.65 -15.02 -9.62
CA LYS A 277 -5.71 -14.61 -8.69
C LYS A 277 -5.93 -13.11 -8.71
N SER A 278 -7.06 -12.67 -8.17
CA SER A 278 -7.41 -11.26 -8.03
C SER A 278 -7.50 -10.87 -6.57
N VAL A 279 -6.94 -9.72 -6.22
CA VAL A 279 -7.07 -9.11 -4.89
C VAL A 279 -7.90 -7.84 -4.96
N THR A 280 -8.80 -7.69 -4.00
CA THR A 280 -9.54 -6.44 -3.80
C THR A 280 -9.41 -5.93 -2.37
N PHE A 281 -9.20 -4.62 -2.24
CA PHE A 281 -9.30 -3.86 -1.00
C PHE A 281 -10.68 -3.20 -0.83
N MET A 282 -11.67 -3.64 -1.61
CA MET A 282 -13.05 -3.15 -1.54
C MET A 282 -13.60 -3.40 -0.13
N PRO A 283 -14.23 -2.40 0.52
CA PRO A 283 -14.70 -2.55 1.90
C PRO A 283 -15.73 -3.67 2.09
N LYS A 284 -16.56 -3.95 1.09
CA LYS A 284 -17.62 -4.98 1.17
C LYS A 284 -17.78 -5.72 -0.15
N PRO A 285 -16.83 -6.60 -0.52
CA PRO A 285 -16.90 -7.30 -1.80
C PRO A 285 -17.92 -8.45 -1.82
N LEU A 286 -18.27 -8.98 -0.64
CA LEU A 286 -19.23 -10.10 -0.49
C LEU A 286 -20.43 -9.66 0.35
N PHE A 287 -21.62 -9.79 -0.21
CA PHE A 287 -22.84 -9.59 0.55
C PHE A 287 -23.00 -10.68 1.62
N GLY A 288 -23.26 -10.26 2.86
CA GLY A 288 -23.50 -11.19 3.97
C GLY A 288 -22.25 -11.73 4.67
N ASP A 289 -21.08 -11.62 4.07
CA ASP A 289 -19.80 -11.96 4.72
C ASP A 289 -19.14 -10.74 5.40
N ASN A 290 -18.00 -10.89 6.03
CA ASN A 290 -17.27 -9.79 6.64
C ASN A 290 -16.79 -8.80 5.59
N GLY A 291 -16.80 -7.51 5.95
CA GLY A 291 -16.13 -6.48 5.17
C GLY A 291 -14.64 -6.44 5.48
N SER A 292 -13.88 -5.78 4.61
CA SER A 292 -12.47 -5.48 4.82
C SER A 292 -12.33 -4.15 5.52
N GLY A 293 -11.73 -4.16 6.72
CA GLY A 293 -11.36 -2.97 7.46
C GLY A 293 -10.10 -2.33 6.86
N MET A 294 -9.96 -1.05 7.14
CA MET A 294 -8.70 -0.33 7.06
C MET A 294 -8.59 0.45 8.37
N HIS A 295 -8.18 -0.23 9.42
CA HIS A 295 -7.90 0.43 10.68
C HIS A 295 -6.66 1.29 10.51
N CYS A 296 -6.66 2.48 11.07
CA CYS A 296 -5.53 3.38 11.00
C CYS A 296 -5.15 3.81 12.41
N HIS A 297 -4.16 3.13 12.98
CA HIS A 297 -3.60 3.51 14.27
C HIS A 297 -2.84 4.83 14.14
N GLN A 298 -3.02 5.73 15.10
CA GLN A 298 -2.43 7.05 15.06
C GLN A 298 -1.84 7.40 16.43
N SER A 299 -0.67 8.04 16.40
CA SER A 299 -0.06 8.61 17.60
C SER A 299 0.62 9.93 17.32
N LEU A 300 0.57 10.85 18.29
CA LEU A 300 1.26 12.14 18.25
C LEU A 300 2.42 12.12 19.23
N TRP A 301 3.55 12.69 18.80
CA TRP A 301 4.78 12.71 19.58
C TRP A 301 5.37 14.12 19.65
N LYS A 302 5.99 14.43 20.78
CA LYS A 302 6.74 15.66 20.96
C LYS A 302 8.06 15.37 21.68
N ASP A 303 9.16 15.85 21.12
CA ASP A 303 10.52 15.64 21.67
C ASP A 303 10.81 14.15 21.95
N GLY A 304 10.32 13.25 21.08
CA GLY A 304 10.47 11.81 21.21
C GLY A 304 9.57 11.14 22.26
N VAL A 305 8.58 11.87 22.81
CA VAL A 305 7.66 11.35 23.83
C VAL A 305 6.25 11.21 23.24
N PRO A 306 5.59 10.03 23.36
CA PRO A 306 4.22 9.85 22.89
C PRO A 306 3.22 10.62 23.76
N LEU A 307 2.41 11.47 23.13
CA LEU A 307 1.45 12.34 23.83
C LEU A 307 0.17 11.64 24.25
N MET A 308 -0.15 10.49 23.62
CA MET A 308 -1.39 9.73 23.87
C MET A 308 -1.19 8.59 24.87
N TYR A 309 0.03 8.44 25.42
CA TYR A 309 0.34 7.42 26.40
C TYR A 309 0.11 7.92 27.83
N GLU A 310 -0.61 7.14 28.63
CA GLU A 310 -0.81 7.37 30.06
C GLU A 310 -0.49 6.11 30.86
N GLN A 311 0.55 6.15 31.68
CA GLN A 311 1.03 4.98 32.43
C GLN A 311 -0.03 4.35 33.34
N ALA A 312 -0.99 5.12 33.86
CA ALA A 312 -2.05 4.64 34.73
C ALA A 312 -3.30 4.18 33.95
N GLY A 313 -3.36 4.41 32.65
CA GLY A 313 -4.48 4.06 31.79
C GLY A 313 -4.61 2.56 31.53
N TYR A 314 -5.79 2.13 31.09
CA TYR A 314 -5.97 0.78 30.54
C TYR A 314 -5.20 0.65 29.23
N ALA A 315 -4.27 -0.30 29.17
CA ALA A 315 -3.36 -0.53 28.04
C ALA A 315 -2.32 0.61 27.78
N GLY A 316 -2.19 1.57 28.66
CA GLY A 316 -1.18 2.65 28.55
C GLY A 316 -1.72 3.95 27.96
#